data_98f6f028eec7b1f63fcd7bed01d36259
#
_entry.id   98f6f028eec7b1f63fcd7bed01d36259
#
_cell.length_a   1.000
_cell.length_b   1.000
_cell.length_c   1.000
_cell.angle_alpha   90.00
_cell.angle_beta   90.00
_cell.angle_gamma   90.00
#
_symmetry.space_group_name_H-M   'P 1'
#
loop_
_entity.id
_entity.type
_entity.pdbx_description
1 polymer ?
#
loop_
_entity_poly.entity_id
_entity_poly.type
_entity_poly.pdbx_seq_one_letter_code
_entity_poly.pdbx_strand_id
1 'polypeptide(L)'
;MAIRGDVGGPLALVERLRVATNAHDLEALVSCFAADYRNETPAHPDRGFTGRDQVRRNWTQIFAAVPDVTAKVVRCAADEDTAWTEWEHRGTRPDGSEHLMRGVVIFGVRGGVAEWARFYLEPVQADGDNANAAVRRQLTAGGAR
;
A
#
# COMPACT_ATOMS: atom_id res chain seq x y z
N MET A 1 9.41 -11.63 7.98
CA MET A 1 8.26 -12.20 8.69
C MET A 1 7.88 -13.51 8.05
N ALA A 2 7.60 -14.49 8.84
CA ALA A 2 7.26 -15.80 8.34
C ALA A 2 5.74 -15.98 8.34
N ILE A 3 5.22 -16.48 7.24
CA ILE A 3 3.81 -16.80 7.10
C ILE A 3 3.71 -18.29 6.91
N ARG A 4 2.94 -18.94 7.75
CA ARG A 4 2.85 -20.38 7.64
C ARG A 4 1.42 -20.85 7.80
N GLY A 5 1.10 -21.97 7.17
CA GLY A 5 -0.19 -22.58 7.28
C GLY A 5 -1.30 -21.81 6.61
N ASP A 6 -0.97 -20.82 5.80
CA ASP A 6 -1.96 -19.92 5.20
C ASP A 6 -1.81 -19.91 3.69
N VAL A 7 -1.66 -21.08 3.09
CA VAL A 7 -1.50 -21.19 1.63
C VAL A 7 -2.79 -20.73 0.96
N GLY A 8 -2.69 -19.72 0.10
CA GLY A 8 -3.85 -19.19 -0.60
C GLY A 8 -4.70 -18.24 0.23
N GLY A 9 -4.38 -18.04 1.51
CA GLY A 9 -5.12 -17.15 2.39
C GLY A 9 -4.59 -15.73 2.38
N PRO A 10 -5.15 -14.86 3.25
CA PRO A 10 -4.80 -13.44 3.24
C PRO A 10 -3.32 -13.15 3.50
N LEU A 11 -2.71 -13.82 4.47
CA LEU A 11 -1.31 -13.56 4.79
C LEU A 11 -0.37 -14.09 3.71
N ALA A 12 -0.75 -15.17 3.05
CA ALA A 12 0.03 -15.69 1.93
C ALA A 12 0.03 -14.69 0.76
N LEU A 13 -1.11 -14.06 0.50
CA LEU A 13 -1.21 -13.01 -0.52
C LEU A 13 -0.27 -11.86 -0.19
N VAL A 14 -0.28 -11.40 1.07
CA VAL A 14 0.57 -10.31 1.53
C VAL A 14 2.04 -10.63 1.29
N GLU A 15 2.46 -11.86 1.59
CA GLU A 15 3.84 -12.27 1.39
C GLU A 15 4.20 -12.31 -0.09
N ARG A 16 3.30 -12.82 -0.94
CA ARG A 16 3.54 -12.83 -2.38
C ARG A 16 3.70 -11.42 -2.93
N LEU A 17 2.85 -10.50 -2.45
CA LEU A 17 2.91 -9.11 -2.87
C LEU A 17 4.24 -8.47 -2.46
N ARG A 18 4.67 -8.71 -1.22
CA ARG A 18 5.94 -8.19 -0.74
C ARG A 18 7.11 -8.70 -1.58
N VAL A 19 7.12 -10.00 -1.85
CA VAL A 19 8.19 -10.62 -2.64
C VAL A 19 8.21 -10.04 -4.06
N ALA A 20 7.05 -9.93 -4.70
CA ALA A 20 6.97 -9.40 -6.06
C ALA A 20 7.42 -7.95 -6.12
N THR A 21 7.03 -7.15 -5.13
CA THR A 21 7.43 -5.75 -5.06
C THR A 21 8.96 -5.62 -4.96
N ASN A 22 9.56 -6.39 -4.06
CA ASN A 22 11.01 -6.31 -3.82
C ASN A 22 11.82 -6.90 -4.98
N ALA A 23 11.24 -7.83 -5.73
CA ALA A 23 11.88 -8.36 -6.92
C ALA A 23 11.68 -7.44 -8.13
N HIS A 24 10.86 -6.40 -8.00
CA HIS A 24 10.46 -5.52 -9.10
C HIS A 24 9.85 -6.31 -10.24
N ASP A 25 9.11 -7.36 -9.90
CA ASP A 25 8.46 -8.25 -10.86
C ASP A 25 7.03 -7.76 -11.06
N LEU A 26 6.86 -6.90 -12.07
CA LEU A 26 5.57 -6.26 -12.32
C LEU A 26 4.46 -7.28 -12.56
N GLU A 27 4.73 -8.32 -13.35
CA GLU A 27 3.70 -9.31 -13.66
C GLU A 27 3.29 -10.11 -12.43
N ALA A 28 4.25 -10.50 -11.60
CA ALA A 28 3.94 -11.19 -10.36
C ALA A 28 3.16 -10.29 -9.41
N LEU A 29 3.52 -9.00 -9.35
CA LEU A 29 2.82 -8.04 -8.52
C LEU A 29 1.36 -7.89 -8.98
N VAL A 30 1.15 -7.66 -10.27
CA VAL A 30 -0.20 -7.48 -10.82
C VAL A 30 -1.04 -8.73 -10.61
N SER A 31 -0.43 -9.91 -10.68
CA SER A 31 -1.14 -11.17 -10.49
C SER A 31 -1.69 -11.34 -9.06
N CYS A 32 -1.23 -10.52 -8.12
CA CYS A 32 -1.77 -10.55 -6.75
C CYS A 32 -3.15 -9.93 -6.65
N PHE A 33 -3.65 -9.30 -7.72
CA PHE A 33 -4.92 -8.57 -7.70
C PHE A 33 -5.92 -9.21 -8.64
N ALA A 34 -7.19 -9.20 -8.24
CA ALA A 34 -8.26 -9.73 -9.07
C ALA A 34 -8.45 -8.85 -10.31
N ALA A 35 -8.99 -9.43 -11.37
CA ALA A 35 -9.25 -8.66 -12.61
C ALA A 35 -10.16 -7.48 -12.34
N ASP A 36 -11.14 -7.65 -11.46
CA ASP A 36 -12.09 -6.60 -11.08
C ASP A 36 -11.76 -5.99 -9.71
N TYR A 37 -10.50 -5.99 -9.33
CA TYR A 37 -10.01 -5.44 -8.08
C TYR A 37 -10.58 -4.03 -7.82
N ARG A 38 -10.94 -3.76 -6.57
CA ARG A 38 -11.47 -2.48 -6.16
C ARG A 38 -10.55 -1.81 -5.16
N ASN A 39 -10.03 -0.65 -5.50
CA ASN A 39 -9.12 0.11 -4.64
C ASN A 39 -9.83 1.31 -4.05
N GLU A 40 -9.76 1.46 -2.74
CA GLU A 40 -10.30 2.61 -2.03
C GLU A 40 -9.19 3.30 -1.27
N THR A 41 -9.23 4.63 -1.27
CA THR A 41 -8.31 5.46 -0.49
C THR A 41 -9.17 6.40 0.34
N PRO A 42 -9.67 5.96 1.50
CA PRO A 42 -10.72 6.71 2.20
C PRO A 42 -10.38 8.14 2.57
N ALA A 43 -9.09 8.44 2.84
CA ALA A 43 -8.68 9.81 3.14
C ALA A 43 -8.57 10.67 1.88
N HIS A 44 -8.60 10.06 0.69
CA HIS A 44 -8.52 10.73 -0.61
C HIS A 44 -9.45 10.01 -1.59
N PRO A 45 -10.77 10.17 -1.44
CA PRO A 45 -11.72 9.33 -2.16
C PRO A 45 -11.57 9.34 -3.69
N ASP A 46 -11.13 10.46 -4.25
CA ASP A 46 -10.98 10.56 -5.70
C ASP A 46 -9.85 9.68 -6.25
N ARG A 47 -9.03 9.08 -5.40
CA ARG A 47 -7.97 8.18 -5.82
C ARG A 47 -8.45 6.75 -6.01
N GLY A 48 -9.70 6.45 -5.68
CA GLY A 48 -10.26 5.10 -5.85
C GLY A 48 -10.36 4.70 -7.32
N PHE A 49 -10.28 3.41 -7.57
CA PHE A 49 -10.38 2.89 -8.92
C PHE A 49 -10.78 1.42 -8.90
N THR A 50 -11.12 0.89 -10.06
CA THR A 50 -11.47 -0.51 -10.26
C THR A 50 -10.58 -1.10 -11.35
N GLY A 51 -10.21 -2.36 -11.19
CA GLY A 51 -9.45 -3.09 -12.18
C GLY A 51 -7.96 -3.09 -11.92
N ARG A 52 -7.29 -4.16 -12.32
CA ARG A 52 -5.86 -4.28 -12.08
C ARG A 52 -5.00 -3.56 -13.12
N ASP A 53 -5.60 -3.03 -14.18
CA ASP A 53 -4.84 -2.24 -15.15
C ASP A 53 -4.27 -0.98 -14.50
N GLN A 54 -5.01 -0.36 -13.56
CA GLN A 54 -4.49 0.80 -12.86
C GLN A 54 -3.37 0.40 -11.91
N VAL A 55 -3.45 -0.77 -11.29
CA VAL A 55 -2.35 -1.30 -10.47
C VAL A 55 -1.10 -1.40 -11.33
N ARG A 56 -1.21 -1.92 -12.55
CA ARG A 56 -0.09 -2.03 -13.47
C ARG A 56 0.48 -0.67 -13.81
N ARG A 57 -0.37 0.30 -14.13
CA ARG A 57 0.08 1.66 -14.46
C ARG A 57 0.79 2.30 -13.28
N ASN A 58 0.24 2.14 -12.09
CA ASN A 58 0.83 2.72 -10.88
C ASN A 58 2.24 2.18 -10.65
N TRP A 59 2.38 0.86 -10.68
CA TRP A 59 3.66 0.23 -10.34
C TRP A 59 4.67 0.35 -11.48
N THR A 60 4.22 0.46 -12.72
CA THR A 60 5.12 0.80 -13.81
C THR A 60 5.78 2.15 -13.54
N GLN A 61 5.00 3.14 -13.11
CA GLN A 61 5.51 4.46 -12.78
C GLN A 61 6.42 4.43 -11.56
N ILE A 62 6.02 3.70 -10.52
CA ILE A 62 6.79 3.64 -9.28
C ILE A 62 8.16 2.99 -9.53
N PHE A 63 8.18 1.86 -10.22
CA PHE A 63 9.45 1.17 -10.52
C PHE A 63 10.36 2.03 -11.40
N ALA A 64 9.78 2.82 -12.31
CA ALA A 64 10.57 3.70 -13.17
C ALA A 64 11.14 4.89 -12.39
N ALA A 65 10.32 5.49 -11.51
CA ALA A 65 10.71 6.70 -10.79
C ALA A 65 11.55 6.40 -9.55
N VAL A 66 11.37 5.23 -8.94
CA VAL A 66 12.08 4.84 -7.71
C VAL A 66 12.68 3.46 -7.95
N PRO A 67 13.78 3.38 -8.74
CA PRO A 67 14.32 2.08 -9.18
C PRO A 67 14.81 1.18 -8.05
N ASP A 68 15.07 1.73 -6.88
CA ASP A 68 15.53 0.97 -5.72
C ASP A 68 14.42 0.77 -4.68
N VAL A 69 13.15 0.95 -5.05
CA VAL A 69 12.06 0.85 -4.07
C VAL A 69 12.01 -0.54 -3.44
N THR A 70 11.85 -0.57 -2.13
CA THR A 70 11.64 -1.80 -1.36
C THR A 70 10.41 -1.64 -0.49
N ALA A 71 9.79 -2.76 -0.18
CA ALA A 71 8.62 -2.81 0.67
C ALA A 71 8.89 -3.71 1.87
N LYS A 72 8.48 -3.26 3.04
CA LYS A 72 8.60 -4.02 4.28
C LYS A 72 7.23 -4.08 4.92
N VAL A 73 6.83 -5.27 5.36
CA VAL A 73 5.64 -5.43 6.19
C VAL A 73 6.09 -5.32 7.64
N VAL A 74 5.68 -4.24 8.31
CA VAL A 74 6.07 -3.97 9.68
C VAL A 74 5.36 -4.94 10.62
N ARG A 75 4.07 -5.13 10.40
CA ARG A 75 3.26 -6.11 11.11
C ARG A 75 2.01 -6.41 10.32
N CYS A 76 1.42 -7.56 10.57
CA CYS A 76 0.16 -7.92 9.91
C CYS A 76 -0.61 -8.93 10.75
N ALA A 77 -1.90 -9.00 10.47
CA ALA A 77 -2.81 -9.95 11.09
C ALA A 77 -3.92 -10.27 10.10
N ALA A 78 -4.50 -11.43 10.22
CA ALA A 78 -5.63 -11.82 9.39
C ALA A 78 -6.85 -12.06 10.26
N ASP A 79 -8.01 -11.71 9.73
CA ASP A 79 -9.30 -12.00 10.32
C ASP A 79 -10.15 -12.53 9.17
N GLU A 80 -10.35 -13.84 9.16
CA GLU A 80 -11.04 -14.54 8.08
C GLU A 80 -10.36 -14.21 6.72
N ASP A 81 -11.07 -13.59 5.81
CA ASP A 81 -10.54 -13.29 4.47
C ASP A 81 -9.88 -11.92 4.38
N THR A 82 -9.72 -11.23 5.51
CA THR A 82 -9.18 -9.88 5.53
C THR A 82 -7.79 -9.87 6.15
N ALA A 83 -6.85 -9.21 5.50
CA ALA A 83 -5.52 -9.00 6.03
C ALA A 83 -5.34 -7.53 6.40
N TRP A 84 -4.93 -7.29 7.63
CA TRP A 84 -4.59 -5.96 8.16
C TRP A 84 -3.08 -5.86 8.15
N THR A 85 -2.52 -4.93 7.38
CA THR A 85 -1.08 -4.89 7.17
C THR A 85 -0.56 -3.48 7.34
N GLU A 86 0.58 -3.37 8.01
CA GLU A 86 1.30 -2.12 8.14
C GLU A 86 2.57 -2.20 7.31
N TRP A 87 2.78 -1.21 6.43
CA TRP A 87 3.86 -1.23 5.44
C TRP A 87 4.79 -0.05 5.60
N GLU A 88 6.01 -0.26 5.12
CA GLU A 88 6.95 0.82 4.88
C GLU A 88 7.56 0.61 3.50
N HIS A 89 7.48 1.62 2.65
CA HIS A 89 8.13 1.61 1.34
C HIS A 89 9.25 2.64 1.36
N ARG A 90 10.42 2.26 0.88
CA ARG A 90 11.58 3.15 0.82
C ARG A 90 12.23 3.09 -0.54
N GLY A 91 12.81 4.21 -0.95
CA GLY A 91 13.61 4.26 -2.16
C GLY A 91 14.15 5.67 -2.36
N THR A 92 14.74 5.88 -3.52
CA THR A 92 15.36 7.17 -3.85
C THR A 92 14.77 7.68 -5.15
N ARG A 93 14.29 8.93 -5.13
CA ARG A 93 13.76 9.58 -6.32
C ARG A 93 14.90 10.06 -7.22
N PRO A 94 14.58 10.39 -8.50
CA PRO A 94 15.64 10.84 -9.43
C PRO A 94 16.42 12.05 -8.95
N ASP A 95 15.79 12.91 -8.15
CA ASP A 95 16.47 14.10 -7.61
C ASP A 95 17.30 13.81 -6.36
N GLY A 96 17.39 12.54 -5.96
CA GLY A 96 18.16 12.13 -4.79
C GLY A 96 17.40 12.20 -3.48
N SER A 97 16.17 12.71 -3.47
CA SER A 97 15.38 12.78 -2.26
C SER A 97 14.81 11.41 -1.89
N GLU A 98 14.50 11.23 -0.62
CA GLU A 98 13.98 9.96 -0.15
C GLU A 98 12.50 9.80 -0.49
N HIS A 99 12.16 8.64 -1.05
CA HIS A 99 10.79 8.20 -1.20
C HIS A 99 10.47 7.31 0.01
N LEU A 100 9.65 7.79 0.91
CA LEU A 100 9.31 7.07 2.14
C LEU A 100 7.82 7.13 2.37
N MET A 101 7.19 5.94 2.38
CA MET A 101 5.75 5.81 2.62
C MET A 101 5.56 4.92 3.83
N ARG A 102 4.62 5.26 4.69
CA ARG A 102 4.23 4.43 5.83
C ARG A 102 2.73 4.43 5.99
N GLY A 103 2.21 3.33 6.46
CA GLY A 103 0.79 3.26 6.77
C GLY A 103 0.22 1.87 6.66
N VAL A 104 -1.09 1.83 6.65
CA VAL A 104 -1.86 0.58 6.73
C VAL A 104 -2.58 0.34 5.41
N VAL A 105 -2.57 -0.91 4.99
CA VAL A 105 -3.41 -1.36 3.87
C VAL A 105 -4.21 -2.55 4.37
N ILE A 106 -5.51 -2.51 4.11
CA ILE A 106 -6.41 -3.59 4.46
C ILE A 106 -6.79 -4.29 3.16
N PHE A 107 -6.56 -5.60 3.08
CA PHE A 107 -6.86 -6.38 1.88
C PHE A 107 -8.01 -7.34 2.15
N GLY A 108 -8.98 -7.38 1.23
CA GLY A 108 -9.96 -8.46 1.19
C GLY A 108 -9.48 -9.47 0.16
N VAL A 109 -9.35 -10.72 0.56
CA VAL A 109 -8.71 -11.75 -0.25
C VAL A 109 -9.72 -12.83 -0.59
N ARG A 110 -9.76 -13.21 -1.86
CA ARG A 110 -10.60 -14.32 -2.32
C ARG A 110 -9.85 -15.07 -3.40
N GLY A 111 -9.79 -16.38 -3.26
CA GLY A 111 -9.10 -17.20 -4.25
C GLY A 111 -7.61 -16.89 -4.35
N GLY A 112 -7.00 -16.44 -3.27
CA GLY A 112 -5.58 -16.16 -3.24
C GLY A 112 -5.17 -14.83 -3.83
N VAL A 113 -6.11 -13.98 -4.22
CA VAL A 113 -5.81 -12.64 -4.77
C VAL A 113 -6.59 -11.57 -4.03
N ALA A 114 -6.10 -10.35 -4.10
CA ALA A 114 -6.79 -9.21 -3.50
C ALA A 114 -8.01 -8.86 -4.35
N GLU A 115 -9.18 -8.94 -3.76
CA GLU A 115 -10.44 -8.57 -4.39
C GLU A 115 -10.71 -7.08 -4.20
N TRP A 116 -10.29 -6.56 -3.04
CA TRP A 116 -10.38 -5.14 -2.73
C TRP A 116 -9.27 -4.77 -1.74
N ALA A 117 -8.99 -3.48 -1.66
CA ALA A 117 -8.08 -2.97 -0.64
C ALA A 117 -8.48 -1.56 -0.25
N ARG A 118 -8.14 -1.19 0.99
CA ARG A 118 -8.31 0.16 1.51
C ARG A 118 -6.95 0.65 1.94
N PHE A 119 -6.52 1.75 1.35
CA PHE A 119 -5.16 2.28 1.54
C PHE A 119 -5.15 3.48 2.47
N TYR A 120 -4.33 3.37 3.50
CA TYR A 120 -3.97 4.47 4.40
C TYR A 120 -2.45 4.63 4.40
N LEU A 121 -1.82 4.28 3.30
CA LEU A 121 -0.37 4.34 3.11
C LEU A 121 -0.06 5.69 2.48
N GLU A 122 0.70 6.53 3.19
CA GLU A 122 0.91 7.92 2.79
C GLU A 122 2.38 8.28 2.85
N PRO A 123 2.81 9.30 2.07
CA PRO A 123 4.17 9.81 2.21
C PRO A 123 4.41 10.31 3.62
N VAL A 124 5.60 9.99 4.15
CA VAL A 124 5.99 10.47 5.47
C VAL A 124 6.39 11.94 5.34
N GLN A 125 5.83 12.77 6.21
CA GLN A 125 6.13 14.18 6.23
C GLN A 125 7.43 14.41 6.99
N ALA A 126 8.43 14.97 6.30
CA ALA A 126 9.75 15.17 6.90
C ALA A 126 9.72 16.20 8.02
N ASP A 127 8.97 17.28 7.79
CA ASP A 127 8.80 18.34 8.78
C ASP A 127 7.32 18.57 8.98
N GLY A 128 6.92 18.83 10.19
CA GLY A 128 5.51 19.03 10.44
C GLY A 128 5.27 19.58 11.83
N ASP A 129 4.00 19.79 12.11
CA ASP A 129 3.56 20.30 13.39
C ASP A 129 3.71 19.23 14.46
N ASN A 130 3.88 19.66 15.72
CA ASN A 130 3.71 18.73 16.83
C ASN A 130 2.22 18.39 16.96
N ALA A 131 1.90 17.44 17.82
CA ALA A 131 0.53 16.93 17.94
C ALA A 131 -0.47 18.03 18.25
N ASN A 132 -0.11 18.95 19.16
CA ASN A 132 -1.03 20.01 19.57
C ASN A 132 -1.37 20.94 18.42
N ALA A 133 -0.37 21.37 17.66
CA ALA A 133 -0.58 22.25 16.52
C ALA A 133 -1.34 21.53 15.39
N ALA A 134 -1.05 20.26 15.18
CA ALA A 134 -1.73 19.47 14.14
C ALA A 134 -3.22 19.33 14.45
N VAL A 135 -3.56 19.03 15.70
CA VAL A 135 -4.97 18.92 16.10
C VAL A 135 -5.68 20.26 15.93
N ARG A 136 -5.04 21.34 16.37
CA ARG A 136 -5.63 22.68 16.23
C ARG A 136 -5.91 23.01 14.78
N ARG A 137 -4.96 22.71 13.88
CA ARG A 137 -5.15 22.99 12.46
C ARG A 137 -6.29 22.17 11.87
N GLN A 138 -6.40 20.89 12.26
CA GLN A 138 -7.48 20.02 11.78
C GLN A 138 -8.85 20.53 12.24
N LEU A 139 -8.92 21.12 13.40
CA LEU A 139 -10.19 21.57 13.96
C LEU A 139 -10.60 22.96 13.45
N THR A 140 -9.63 23.81 13.10
CA THR A 140 -9.93 25.20 12.75
C THR A 140 -9.85 25.49 11.28
N ALA A 141 -9.13 24.72 10.53
CA ALA A 141 -8.94 24.97 9.12
C ALA A 141 -10.20 24.75 8.31
N GLY A 142 -11.19 24.38 8.99
CA GLY A 142 -12.41 24.19 8.27
C GLY A 142 -12.15 23.51 6.94
N GLY A 143 -12.25 23.01 6.60
CA GLY A 143 -12.09 22.58 5.47
C GLY A 143 -10.84 22.45 4.98
N ALA A 144 -10.13 22.09 5.76
CA ALA A 144 -8.87 21.78 5.26
C ALA A 144 -9.12 20.99 4.06
N ARG A 145 -8.98 21.37 3.08
CA ARG A 145 -9.27 20.58 1.96
C ARG A 145 -8.37 20.82 0.88
#